data_9fef994b28b0a925561e37622b70246e
#
_entry.id   9fef994b28b0a925561e37622b70246e
#
_cell.length_a   1.000
_cell.length_b   1.000
_cell.length_c   1.000
_cell.angle_alpha   90.00
_cell.angle_beta   90.00
_cell.angle_gamma   90.00
#
_symmetry.space_group_name_H-M   'P 1'
#
loop_
_entity.id
_entity.type
_entity.pdbx_description
1 polymer ?
#
loop_
_entity_poly.entity_id
_entity_poly.type
_entity_poly.pdbx_seq_one_letter_code
_entity_poly.pdbx_strand_id
1 'polypeptide(L)'
;DIIGTIPSMYAGALSFLERNLKHVQNGQNFNTQGELEVSKIALEEIVQNSLTHRDYTKNAPIRLLIFDDRIEIISPGVLPNSLTIEGIKMGNAVVRNNLISSFSTKILNYRGLGSGIIRAIRNQPNLELYNDKVGEQFIVKIPRM
;
A
#
# COMPACT_ATOMS: atom_id res chain seq x y z
N ASP A 1 4.15 -17.48 -0.87
CA ASP A 1 4.32 -16.60 0.30
C ASP A 1 5.58 -15.75 0.15
N ILE A 2 5.46 -14.48 0.56
CA ILE A 2 6.59 -13.55 0.61
C ILE A 2 6.99 -13.40 2.08
N ILE A 3 8.16 -13.92 2.43
CA ILE A 3 8.68 -13.90 3.80
C ILE A 3 10.09 -13.32 3.82
N GLY A 4 10.54 -12.86 4.96
CA GLY A 4 11.87 -12.33 5.15
C GLY A 4 11.88 -11.00 5.92
N THR A 5 12.89 -10.19 5.65
CA THR A 5 12.99 -8.84 6.24
C THR A 5 11.95 -7.90 5.64
N ILE A 6 11.64 -6.81 6.32
CA ILE A 6 10.70 -5.80 5.80
C ILE A 6 11.13 -5.28 4.42
N PRO A 7 12.40 -4.91 4.19
CA PRO A 7 12.82 -4.50 2.84
C PRO A 7 12.65 -5.59 1.78
N SER A 8 12.92 -6.86 2.11
CA SER A 8 12.75 -7.95 1.14
C SER A 8 11.27 -8.25 0.88
N MET A 9 10.41 -8.13 1.88
CA MET A 9 8.96 -8.26 1.70
C MET A 9 8.40 -7.13 0.83
N TYR A 10 8.86 -5.90 1.03
CA TYR A 10 8.50 -4.76 0.20
C TYR A 10 8.86 -5.00 -1.27
N ALA A 11 10.10 -5.36 -1.53
CA ALA A 11 10.58 -5.64 -2.89
C ALA A 11 9.82 -6.81 -3.53
N GLY A 12 9.56 -7.88 -2.77
CA GLY A 12 8.79 -9.04 -3.23
C GLY A 12 7.34 -8.70 -3.55
N ALA A 13 6.70 -7.88 -2.74
CA ALA A 13 5.32 -7.43 -2.96
C ALA A 13 5.20 -6.59 -4.25
N LEU A 14 6.10 -5.63 -4.45
CA LEU A 14 6.11 -4.83 -5.68
C LEU A 14 6.39 -5.67 -6.91
N SER A 15 7.32 -6.59 -6.83
CA SER A 15 7.63 -7.51 -7.92
C SER A 15 6.43 -8.39 -8.28
N PHE A 16 5.69 -8.88 -7.29
CA PHE A 16 4.44 -9.62 -7.49
C PHE A 16 3.39 -8.77 -8.22
N LEU A 17 3.18 -7.54 -7.77
CA LEU A 17 2.21 -6.63 -8.39
C LEU A 17 2.61 -6.30 -9.83
N GLU A 18 3.86 -5.96 -10.07
CA GLU A 18 4.36 -5.62 -11.42
C GLU A 18 4.20 -6.78 -12.42
N ARG A 19 4.42 -8.01 -11.98
CA ARG A 19 4.30 -9.19 -12.86
C ARG A 19 2.86 -9.58 -13.16
N ASN A 20 1.92 -9.25 -12.28
CA ASN A 20 0.53 -9.70 -12.38
C ASN A 20 -0.44 -8.61 -12.84
N LEU A 21 0.00 -7.37 -12.93
CA LEU A 21 -0.79 -6.27 -13.46
C LEU A 21 -0.50 -6.05 -14.94
N LYS A 22 -1.50 -5.51 -15.65
CA LYS A 22 -1.36 -5.23 -17.06
C LYS A 22 -0.44 -4.01 -17.29
N HIS A 23 0.31 -4.08 -18.36
CA HIS A 23 1.11 -2.96 -18.86
C HIS A 23 0.39 -2.41 -20.09
N VAL A 24 0.02 -1.13 -20.01
CA VAL A 24 -0.72 -0.43 -21.07
C VAL A 24 0.25 0.42 -21.87
N GLN A 25 0.27 0.23 -23.19
CA GLN A 25 1.08 1.07 -24.09
C GLN A 25 0.26 2.27 -24.54
N ASN A 26 0.63 3.46 -24.07
CA ASN A 26 0.03 4.71 -24.46
C ASN A 26 0.89 5.42 -25.53
N GLY A 27 0.77 5.00 -26.82
CA GLY A 27 1.41 5.68 -27.94
C GLY A 27 2.94 5.69 -27.94
N GLN A 28 3.56 4.78 -27.23
CA GLN A 28 5.02 4.65 -27.15
C GLN A 28 5.56 3.73 -28.23
N ASN A 29 6.85 3.86 -28.55
CA ASN A 29 7.55 3.01 -29.51
C ASN A 29 7.51 1.52 -29.10
N PHE A 30 7.55 0.62 -30.08
CA PHE A 30 7.47 -0.85 -29.91
C PHE A 30 8.47 -1.44 -28.89
N ASN A 31 9.50 -0.71 -28.51
CA ASN A 31 10.56 -1.16 -27.61
C ASN A 31 10.41 -0.64 -26.17
N THR A 32 9.36 0.11 -25.83
CA THR A 32 9.13 0.59 -24.46
C THR A 32 8.22 -0.36 -23.71
N GLN A 33 8.62 -0.69 -22.48
CA GLN A 33 7.70 -1.35 -21.54
C GLN A 33 6.53 -0.39 -21.31
N GLY A 34 5.29 -0.89 -21.46
CA GLY A 34 4.10 -0.09 -21.19
C GLY A 34 4.05 0.33 -19.72
N GLU A 35 3.26 1.36 -19.44
CA GLU A 35 2.97 1.77 -18.06
C GLU A 35 2.02 0.77 -17.40
N LEU A 36 2.20 0.57 -16.09
CA LEU A 36 1.26 -0.22 -15.32
C LEU A 36 -0.15 0.39 -15.37
N GLU A 37 -1.18 -0.47 -15.44
CA GLU A 37 -2.59 -0.06 -15.39
C GLU A 37 -2.96 0.69 -14.11
N VAL A 38 -2.14 0.54 -13.04
CA VAL A 38 -2.28 1.22 -11.75
C VAL A 38 -0.98 1.96 -11.46
N SER A 39 -1.07 3.14 -10.88
CA SER A 39 0.10 3.95 -10.55
C SER A 39 1.11 3.18 -9.70
N LYS A 40 2.33 3.04 -10.19
CA LYS A 40 3.43 2.42 -9.44
C LYS A 40 3.72 3.18 -8.14
N ILE A 41 3.66 4.50 -8.17
CA ILE A 41 3.86 5.35 -6.99
C ILE A 41 2.81 5.03 -5.93
N ALA A 42 1.55 4.90 -6.31
CA ALA A 42 0.48 4.54 -5.38
C ALA A 42 0.71 3.15 -4.78
N LEU A 43 1.10 2.16 -5.57
CA LEU A 43 1.41 0.82 -5.08
C LEU A 43 2.57 0.83 -4.08
N GLU A 44 3.64 1.54 -4.39
CA GLU A 44 4.80 1.68 -3.50
C GLU A 44 4.38 2.28 -2.14
N GLU A 45 3.63 3.38 -2.17
CA GLU A 45 3.17 4.04 -0.94
C GLU A 45 2.24 3.14 -0.10
N ILE A 46 1.31 2.42 -0.74
CA ILE A 46 0.38 1.55 -0.02
C ILE A 46 1.08 0.32 0.56
N VAL A 47 2.01 -0.29 -0.16
CA VAL A 47 2.79 -1.43 0.37
C VAL A 47 3.67 -0.99 1.54
N GLN A 48 4.37 0.14 1.43
CA GLN A 48 5.15 0.70 2.54
C GLN A 48 4.27 0.99 3.75
N ASN A 49 3.12 1.61 3.52
CA ASN A 49 2.15 1.93 4.57
C ASN A 49 1.68 0.67 5.29
N SER A 50 1.34 -0.38 4.54
CA SER A 50 0.91 -1.65 5.10
C SER A 50 1.98 -2.29 5.99
N LEU A 51 3.24 -2.30 5.57
CA LEU A 51 4.35 -2.86 6.34
C LEU A 51 4.68 -2.03 7.58
N THR A 52 4.60 -0.71 7.47
CA THR A 52 4.94 0.21 8.57
C THR A 52 3.88 0.23 9.65
N HIS A 53 2.61 0.21 9.26
CA HIS A 53 1.48 0.47 10.18
C HIS A 53 0.66 -0.77 10.55
N ARG A 54 0.96 -1.95 10.02
CA ARG A 54 0.24 -3.16 10.42
C ARG A 54 0.36 -3.42 11.93
N ASP A 55 -0.64 -4.08 12.48
CA ASP A 55 -0.58 -4.54 13.87
C ASP A 55 0.19 -5.87 13.95
N TYR A 56 1.45 -5.81 14.37
CA TYR A 56 2.32 -6.98 14.48
C TYR A 56 1.97 -7.90 15.66
N THR A 57 1.07 -7.49 16.54
CA THR A 57 0.55 -8.35 17.61
C THR A 57 -0.50 -9.34 17.08
N LYS A 58 -1.05 -9.09 15.90
CA LYS A 58 -2.03 -9.98 15.27
C LYS A 58 -1.32 -11.02 14.40
N ASN A 59 -1.64 -12.29 14.65
CA ASN A 59 -1.08 -13.41 13.89
C ASN A 59 -1.86 -13.62 12.58
N ALA A 60 -1.78 -12.62 11.70
CA ALA A 60 -2.39 -12.64 10.38
C ALA A 60 -1.46 -11.97 9.37
N PRO A 61 -1.37 -12.46 8.12
CA PRO A 61 -0.51 -11.85 7.11
C PRO A 61 -1.12 -10.60 6.51
N ILE A 62 -0.28 -9.77 5.89
CA ILE A 62 -0.73 -8.81 4.89
C ILE A 62 -1.10 -9.60 3.64
N ARG A 63 -2.23 -9.28 3.02
CA ARG A 63 -2.72 -9.96 1.81
C ARG A 63 -2.75 -9.01 0.64
N LEU A 64 -2.16 -9.44 -0.47
CA LEU A 64 -2.23 -8.77 -1.76
C LEU A 64 -3.10 -9.63 -2.68
N LEU A 65 -4.26 -9.13 -3.04
CA LEU A 65 -5.23 -9.85 -3.85
C LEU A 65 -5.45 -9.10 -5.15
N ILE A 66 -5.25 -9.77 -6.28
CA ILE A 66 -5.50 -9.21 -7.61
C ILE A 66 -6.69 -9.93 -8.21
N PHE A 67 -7.82 -9.21 -8.29
CA PHE A 67 -9.03 -9.67 -8.97
C PHE A 67 -9.08 -9.09 -10.38
N ASP A 68 -10.01 -9.55 -11.19
CA ASP A 68 -10.17 -9.04 -12.56
C ASP A 68 -10.52 -7.55 -12.60
N ASP A 69 -11.28 -7.08 -11.63
CA ASP A 69 -11.83 -5.73 -11.57
C ASP A 69 -11.14 -4.81 -10.54
N ARG A 70 -10.30 -5.37 -9.65
CA ARG A 70 -9.69 -4.59 -8.58
C ARG A 70 -8.46 -5.25 -7.98
N ILE A 71 -7.69 -4.47 -7.25
CA ILE A 71 -6.63 -4.93 -6.33
C ILE A 71 -7.10 -4.65 -4.92
N GLU A 72 -6.86 -5.57 -4.00
CA GLU A 72 -7.05 -5.36 -2.57
C GLU A 72 -5.74 -5.57 -1.82
N ILE A 73 -5.35 -4.60 -0.99
CA ILE A 73 -4.23 -4.70 -0.08
C ILE A 73 -4.80 -4.62 1.33
N ILE A 74 -4.69 -5.73 2.07
CA ILE A 74 -5.33 -5.90 3.38
C ILE A 74 -4.25 -6.09 4.43
N SER A 75 -4.22 -5.20 5.42
CA SER A 75 -3.28 -5.30 6.53
C SER A 75 -4.00 -5.53 7.85
N PRO A 76 -3.46 -6.40 8.74
CA PRO A 76 -4.03 -6.62 10.07
C PRO A 76 -4.00 -5.35 10.91
N GLY A 77 -5.09 -5.12 11.64
CA GLY A 77 -5.24 -3.99 12.56
C GLY A 77 -6.09 -2.87 11.98
N VAL A 78 -7.01 -2.37 12.80
CA VAL A 78 -7.81 -1.19 12.48
C VAL A 78 -6.99 0.08 12.68
N LEU A 79 -7.47 1.20 12.17
CA LEU A 79 -6.89 2.51 12.49
C LEU A 79 -6.89 2.72 14.01
N PRO A 80 -5.80 3.30 14.57
CA PRO A 80 -5.80 3.70 15.98
C PRO A 80 -6.99 4.58 16.32
N ASN A 81 -7.48 4.49 17.56
CA ASN A 81 -8.75 5.07 18.01
C ASN A 81 -8.95 6.57 17.67
N SER A 82 -7.88 7.33 17.54
CA SER A 82 -7.93 8.77 17.22
C SER A 82 -7.96 9.05 15.72
N LEU A 83 -7.79 8.05 14.85
CA LEU A 83 -7.74 8.23 13.40
C LEU A 83 -9.05 7.85 12.71
N THR A 84 -9.40 8.63 11.70
CA THR A 84 -10.50 8.36 10.78
C THR A 84 -9.97 8.29 9.35
N ILE A 85 -10.77 7.70 8.44
CA ILE A 85 -10.44 7.68 7.00
C ILE A 85 -10.24 9.09 6.47
N GLU A 86 -11.13 10.02 6.82
CA GLU A 86 -11.03 11.43 6.43
C GLU A 86 -9.75 12.06 6.97
N GLY A 87 -9.41 11.76 8.23
CA GLY A 87 -8.20 12.29 8.87
C GLY A 87 -6.93 11.83 8.17
N ILE A 88 -6.82 10.55 7.81
CA ILE A 88 -5.62 10.07 7.11
C ILE A 88 -5.52 10.60 5.69
N LYS A 89 -6.63 10.84 5.01
CA LYS A 89 -6.64 11.52 3.70
C LYS A 89 -6.14 12.95 3.78
N MET A 90 -6.25 13.58 4.94
CA MET A 90 -5.73 14.94 5.23
C MET A 90 -4.28 14.91 5.73
N GLY A 91 -3.69 13.74 5.90
CA GLY A 91 -2.31 13.60 6.35
C GLY A 91 -2.14 13.35 7.84
N ASN A 92 -3.22 13.16 8.60
CA ASN A 92 -3.13 12.80 10.01
C ASN A 92 -2.55 11.40 10.16
N ALA A 93 -1.67 11.21 11.12
CA ALA A 93 -1.02 9.94 11.36
C ALA A 93 -0.80 9.70 12.86
N VAL A 94 -0.92 8.43 13.27
CA VAL A 94 -0.51 7.96 14.58
C VAL A 94 0.39 6.75 14.38
N VAL A 95 1.55 6.77 15.04
CA VAL A 95 2.54 5.71 14.91
C VAL A 95 2.20 4.55 15.83
N ARG A 96 1.93 3.36 15.26
CA ARG A 96 1.78 2.13 16.02
C ARG A 96 3.15 1.47 16.30
N ASN A 97 4.01 1.44 15.29
CA ASN A 97 5.30 0.76 15.32
C ASN A 97 6.44 1.78 15.27
N ASN A 98 6.76 2.39 16.41
CA ASN A 98 7.74 3.47 16.51
C ASN A 98 9.11 3.10 15.92
N LEU A 99 9.60 1.90 16.21
CA LEU A 99 10.90 1.46 15.73
C LEU A 99 10.92 1.33 14.20
N ILE A 100 9.91 0.70 13.62
CA ILE A 100 9.81 0.55 12.16
C ILE A 100 9.65 1.91 11.50
N SER A 101 8.79 2.77 12.04
CA SER A 101 8.60 4.11 11.51
C SER A 101 9.88 4.95 11.55
N SER A 102 10.66 4.86 12.63
CA SER A 102 11.92 5.59 12.78
C SER A 102 12.95 5.18 11.73
N PHE A 103 13.00 3.92 11.35
CA PHE A 103 13.95 3.40 10.37
C PHE A 103 13.42 3.33 8.94
N SER A 104 12.12 3.56 8.73
CA SER A 104 11.48 3.44 7.40
C SER A 104 12.09 4.37 6.35
N THR A 105 12.52 5.57 6.74
CA THR A 105 13.19 6.50 5.84
C THR A 105 14.48 5.95 5.26
N LYS A 106 15.15 5.04 5.99
CA LYS A 106 16.42 4.42 5.59
C LYS A 106 16.23 3.10 4.86
N ILE A 107 15.26 2.29 5.28
CA ILE A 107 15.10 0.91 4.80
C ILE A 107 14.00 0.75 3.73
N LEU A 108 13.01 1.63 3.70
CA LEU A 108 11.88 1.57 2.78
C LEU A 108 11.73 2.82 1.89
N ASN A 109 12.70 3.71 1.89
CA ASN A 109 12.62 4.98 1.17
C ASN A 109 11.37 5.80 1.55
N TYR A 110 10.94 5.69 2.80
CA TYR A 110 9.75 6.32 3.36
C TYR A 110 9.99 7.83 3.59
N ARG A 111 9.04 8.67 3.18
CA ARG A 111 9.21 10.13 3.17
C ARG A 111 8.70 10.86 4.41
N GLY A 112 8.18 10.11 5.40
CA GLY A 112 7.68 10.67 6.63
C GLY A 112 6.21 10.39 6.88
N LEU A 113 5.73 10.68 8.10
CA LEU A 113 4.37 10.39 8.54
C LEU A 113 3.34 11.25 7.81
N GLY A 114 2.24 10.63 7.39
CA GLY A 114 1.07 11.31 6.85
C GLY A 114 1.15 11.70 5.38
N SER A 115 2.30 11.61 4.74
CA SER A 115 2.44 11.99 3.32
C SER A 115 2.13 10.86 2.34
N GLY A 116 2.30 9.60 2.76
CA GLY A 116 2.16 8.43 1.89
C GLY A 116 0.76 8.24 1.32
N ILE A 117 -0.27 8.32 2.15
CA ILE A 117 -1.67 8.20 1.70
C ILE A 117 -2.06 9.35 0.77
N ILE A 118 -1.67 10.58 1.10
CA ILE A 118 -1.92 11.75 0.24
C ILE A 118 -1.29 11.54 -1.13
N ARG A 119 -0.04 11.09 -1.15
CA ARG A 119 0.70 10.85 -2.39
C ARG A 119 0.08 9.70 -3.20
N ALA A 120 -0.35 8.63 -2.53
CA ALA A 120 -1.05 7.52 -3.16
C ALA A 120 -2.36 7.97 -3.83
N ILE A 121 -3.19 8.73 -3.12
CA ILE A 121 -4.46 9.25 -3.64
C ILE A 121 -4.23 10.22 -4.80
N ARG A 122 -3.21 11.07 -4.70
CA ARG A 122 -2.86 12.01 -5.78
C ARG A 122 -2.51 11.28 -7.07
N ASN A 123 -1.80 10.17 -6.98
CA ASN A 123 -1.37 9.38 -8.14
C ASN A 123 -2.38 8.32 -8.57
N GLN A 124 -3.32 7.96 -7.71
CA GLN A 124 -4.40 7.00 -7.98
C GLN A 124 -5.69 7.49 -7.33
N PRO A 125 -6.39 8.49 -7.93
CA PRO A 125 -7.55 9.13 -7.31
C PRO A 125 -8.75 8.23 -7.04
N ASN A 126 -8.88 7.11 -7.75
CA ASN A 126 -9.96 6.14 -7.57
C ASN A 126 -9.70 5.11 -6.47
N LEU A 127 -8.59 5.26 -5.74
CA LEU A 127 -8.25 4.44 -4.61
C LEU A 127 -9.27 4.62 -3.47
N GLU A 128 -9.68 3.52 -2.87
CA GLU A 128 -10.65 3.49 -1.77
C GLU A 128 -10.03 2.91 -0.51
N LEU A 129 -10.37 3.49 0.63
CA LEU A 129 -9.86 3.10 1.95
C LEU A 129 -11.01 2.64 2.84
N TYR A 130 -10.82 1.51 3.53
CA TYR A 130 -11.81 0.94 4.45
C TYR A 130 -11.15 0.56 5.77
N ASN A 131 -11.73 1.05 6.86
CA ASN A 131 -11.38 0.63 8.22
C ASN A 131 -12.38 -0.43 8.67
N ASP A 132 -12.06 -1.70 8.43
CA ASP A 132 -12.94 -2.83 8.76
C ASP A 132 -12.77 -3.22 10.24
N LYS A 133 -13.61 -2.65 11.08
CA LYS A 133 -13.57 -2.88 12.54
C LYS A 133 -13.98 -4.30 12.91
N VAL A 134 -14.92 -4.89 12.18
CA VAL A 134 -15.41 -6.27 12.45
C VAL A 134 -14.32 -7.28 12.11
N GLY A 135 -13.69 -7.14 10.95
CA GLY A 135 -12.58 -8.00 10.51
C GLY A 135 -11.24 -7.64 11.13
N GLU A 136 -11.15 -6.58 11.93
CA GLU A 136 -9.92 -6.10 12.56
C GLU A 136 -8.79 -5.89 11.55
N GLN A 137 -9.09 -5.22 10.44
CA GLN A 137 -8.17 -5.03 9.32
C GLN A 137 -8.39 -3.69 8.64
N PHE A 138 -7.35 -3.23 7.95
CA PHE A 138 -7.40 -2.05 7.10
C PHE A 138 -7.27 -2.48 5.64
N ILE A 139 -8.18 -2.00 4.78
CA ILE A 139 -8.27 -2.45 3.39
C ILE A 139 -8.08 -1.25 2.47
N VAL A 140 -7.18 -1.41 1.49
CA VAL A 140 -7.05 -0.48 0.37
C VAL A 140 -7.54 -1.20 -0.89
N LYS A 141 -8.50 -0.63 -1.59
CA LYS A 141 -9.00 -1.13 -2.87
C LYS A 141 -8.62 -0.17 -3.99
N ILE A 142 -8.13 -0.72 -5.07
CA ILE A 142 -7.78 0.04 -6.27
C ILE A 142 -8.51 -0.61 -7.45
N PRO A 143 -9.51 0.08 -8.04
CA PRO A 143 -10.18 -0.43 -9.24
C PRO A 143 -9.22 -0.60 -10.40
N ARG A 144 -9.42 -1.65 -11.19
CA ARG A 144 -8.68 -1.94 -12.43
C ARG A 144 -9.54 -1.58 -13.64
N MET A 145 -8.89 -1.20 -14.68
CA MET A 145 -9.56 -0.97 -15.96
C MET A 145 -9.71 -2.25 -16.77
#